data_11be7f04a2b5dea9e652da77b8f16837
#
_entry.id   11be7f04a2b5dea9e652da77b8f16837
#
_cell.length_a   1.000
_cell.length_b   1.000
_cell.length_c   1.000
_cell.angle_alpha   90.00
_cell.angle_beta   90.00
_cell.angle_gamma   90.00
#
_symmetry.space_group_name_H-M   'P 1'
#
loop_
_entity.id
_entity.type
_entity.pdbx_description
1 polymer ?
#
loop_
_entity_poly.entity_id
_entity_poly.type
_entity_poly.pdbx_seq_one_letter_code
_entity_poly.pdbx_strand_id
1 'polypeptide(L)'
;DAIAMVNAFINMNEEYEDLIFSIIDRNMELRASASVINKVIPGLIPTFDVALATKYESKFCDFDNEEWLASRKLDGVRCIIRKEGDKVTAYSRQGNEFTTLQKVLDDVKLMPGDFVLDGEICLMDENGNEDFQGIMKQIKRKDHTIANPKYIIFDYLTLEEFDTKEGDTKLSDRLARLYGGQTKTYTLSILAQIDIDDEQQLSDMITDADVNGYEGVMLRKNVGY
;
A
#
# COMPACT_ATOMS: atom_id res chain seq x y z
N ASP A 1 15.75 3.37 32.93
CA ASP A 1 15.86 4.65 32.23
C ASP A 1 16.53 4.44 30.88
N ALA A 2 15.92 4.87 29.80
CA ALA A 2 16.41 4.63 28.41
C ALA A 2 17.84 5.19 28.21
N ILE A 3 18.14 6.34 28.80
CA ILE A 3 19.48 6.97 28.72
C ILE A 3 20.53 6.07 29.39
N ALA A 4 20.23 5.49 30.56
CA ALA A 4 21.15 4.60 31.24
C ALA A 4 21.42 3.30 30.44
N MET A 5 20.41 2.77 29.74
CA MET A 5 20.56 1.62 28.86
C MET A 5 21.44 1.94 27.63
N VAL A 6 21.23 3.10 27.02
CA VAL A 6 22.06 3.56 25.88
C VAL A 6 23.50 3.75 26.32
N ASN A 7 23.75 4.43 27.45
CA ASN A 7 25.08 4.62 27.94
C ASN A 7 25.79 3.30 28.31
N ALA A 8 25.06 2.35 28.91
CA ALA A 8 25.59 1.03 29.19
C ALA A 8 25.95 0.28 27.91
N PHE A 9 25.13 0.39 26.88
CA PHE A 9 25.38 -0.23 25.57
C PHE A 9 26.59 0.40 24.88
N ILE A 10 26.76 1.73 24.93
CA ILE A 10 27.93 2.44 24.40
C ILE A 10 29.18 1.98 25.11
N ASN A 11 29.17 1.95 26.44
CA ASN A 11 30.35 1.52 27.24
C ASN A 11 30.79 0.06 26.97
N MET A 12 29.85 -0.78 26.53
CA MET A 12 30.14 -2.16 26.12
C MET A 12 30.63 -2.27 24.66
N ASN A 13 30.50 -1.20 23.87
CA ASN A 13 30.78 -1.16 22.44
C ASN A 13 31.47 0.17 22.07
N GLU A 14 32.46 0.59 22.82
CA GLU A 14 33.13 1.90 22.67
C GLU A 14 33.67 2.15 21.26
N GLU A 15 34.12 1.12 20.55
CA GLU A 15 34.61 1.20 19.17
C GLU A 15 33.52 1.62 18.15
N TYR A 16 32.23 1.53 18.54
CA TYR A 16 31.09 1.88 17.71
C TYR A 16 30.32 3.10 18.22
N GLU A 17 30.88 3.87 19.17
CA GLU A 17 30.20 5.00 19.81
C GLU A 17 29.64 6.00 18.79
N ASP A 18 30.42 6.45 17.81
CA ASP A 18 30.01 7.40 16.77
C ASP A 18 28.88 6.82 15.89
N LEU A 19 28.95 5.52 15.59
CA LEU A 19 27.90 4.83 14.84
C LEU A 19 26.61 4.74 15.63
N ILE A 20 26.70 4.44 16.94
CA ILE A 20 25.53 4.35 17.83
C ILE A 20 24.83 5.71 17.92
N PHE A 21 25.58 6.81 18.11
CA PHE A 21 25.02 8.16 18.10
C PHE A 21 24.39 8.51 16.75
N SER A 22 25.05 8.20 15.64
CA SER A 22 24.51 8.43 14.31
C SER A 22 23.18 7.69 14.07
N ILE A 23 23.04 6.48 14.61
CA ILE A 23 21.77 5.70 14.56
C ILE A 23 20.70 6.37 15.43
N ILE A 24 21.04 6.79 16.65
CA ILE A 24 20.10 7.43 17.58
C ILE A 24 19.60 8.76 17.02
N ASP A 25 20.49 9.55 16.44
CA ASP A 25 20.16 10.84 15.81
C ASP A 25 19.48 10.68 14.45
N ARG A 26 19.35 9.45 13.95
CA ARG A 26 18.84 9.13 12.61
C ARG A 26 19.58 9.88 11.49
N ASN A 27 20.85 10.17 11.71
CA ASN A 27 21.73 10.89 10.82
C ASN A 27 22.92 10.02 10.41
N MET A 28 22.63 8.82 9.91
CA MET A 28 23.65 8.03 9.25
C MET A 28 23.94 8.68 7.90
N GLU A 29 25.09 9.31 7.74
CA GLU A 29 25.55 9.92 6.48
C GLU A 29 25.86 8.85 5.40
N LEU A 30 25.02 7.84 5.31
CA LEU A 30 25.09 6.81 4.28
C LEU A 30 24.51 7.38 2.99
N ARG A 31 25.34 7.67 2.01
CA ARG A 31 24.91 8.04 0.64
C ARG A 31 24.40 6.84 -0.16
N ALA A 32 23.98 5.77 0.54
CA ALA A 32 23.45 4.54 -0.06
C ALA A 32 22.02 4.29 0.42
N SER A 33 21.09 4.07 -0.53
CA SER A 33 19.74 3.63 -0.20
C SER A 33 19.70 2.15 0.19
N ALA A 34 18.65 1.71 0.90
CA ALA A 34 18.42 0.30 1.20
C ALA A 34 18.52 -0.59 -0.06
N SER A 35 18.01 -0.11 -1.21
CA SER A 35 18.12 -0.81 -2.49
C SER A 35 19.57 -1.01 -2.95
N VAL A 36 20.44 -0.02 -2.76
CA VAL A 36 21.86 -0.14 -3.12
C VAL A 36 22.57 -1.12 -2.19
N ILE A 37 22.27 -1.06 -0.89
CA ILE A 37 22.84 -1.97 0.11
C ILE A 37 22.40 -3.41 -0.17
N ASN A 38 21.11 -3.64 -0.44
CA ASN A 38 20.57 -4.97 -0.72
C ASN A 38 21.02 -5.55 -2.07
N LYS A 39 21.52 -4.73 -3.01
CA LYS A 39 22.19 -5.24 -4.23
C LYS A 39 23.54 -5.88 -3.92
N VAL A 40 24.22 -5.41 -2.88
CA VAL A 40 25.54 -5.94 -2.48
C VAL A 40 25.37 -7.10 -1.49
N ILE A 41 24.46 -6.95 -0.54
CA ILE A 41 24.14 -7.98 0.47
C ILE A 41 22.61 -8.17 0.46
N PRO A 42 22.11 -9.15 -0.32
CA PRO A 42 20.68 -9.39 -0.45
C PRO A 42 20.00 -9.62 0.90
N GLY A 43 18.90 -8.89 1.15
CA GLY A 43 18.08 -9.03 2.35
C GLY A 43 18.69 -8.46 3.64
N LEU A 44 19.82 -7.76 3.58
CA LEU A 44 20.43 -7.16 4.77
C LEU A 44 19.51 -6.12 5.41
N ILE A 45 18.90 -5.28 4.60
CA ILE A 45 17.91 -4.30 5.06
C ILE A 45 16.53 -4.82 4.64
N PRO A 46 15.64 -5.16 5.60
CA PRO A 46 14.29 -5.54 5.26
C PRO A 46 13.60 -4.42 4.46
N THR A 47 13.07 -4.76 3.29
CA THR A 47 12.30 -3.83 2.45
C THR A 47 10.83 -4.23 2.48
N PHE A 48 9.96 -3.22 2.44
CA PHE A 48 8.54 -3.41 2.30
C PHE A 48 8.19 -3.21 0.82
N ASP A 49 8.15 -4.32 0.09
CA ASP A 49 7.96 -4.28 -1.36
C ASP A 49 6.49 -4.46 -1.71
N VAL A 50 5.99 -3.55 -2.53
CA VAL A 50 4.63 -3.57 -3.08
C VAL A 50 4.68 -3.38 -4.59
N ALA A 51 3.70 -3.91 -5.31
CA ALA A 51 3.58 -3.69 -6.74
C ALA A 51 3.46 -2.19 -7.06
N LEU A 52 4.30 -1.70 -7.96
CA LEU A 52 4.33 -0.30 -8.39
C LEU A 52 3.95 -0.21 -9.85
N ALA A 53 3.12 0.79 -10.19
CA ALA A 53 2.78 1.11 -11.56
C ALA A 53 3.91 1.90 -12.23
N THR A 54 4.05 1.69 -13.53
CA THR A 54 4.86 2.48 -14.44
C THR A 54 3.96 3.31 -15.35
N LYS A 55 4.52 4.28 -16.05
CA LYS A 55 3.78 5.01 -17.09
C LYS A 55 3.33 4.03 -18.17
N TYR A 56 2.07 4.17 -18.60
CA TYR A 56 1.53 3.38 -19.71
C TYR A 56 2.30 3.61 -21.01
N GLU A 57 2.63 2.52 -21.68
CA GLU A 57 3.12 2.50 -23.04
C GLU A 57 2.48 1.29 -23.74
N SER A 58 1.80 1.50 -24.88
CA SER A 58 1.04 0.44 -25.59
C SER A 58 1.87 -0.80 -25.94
N LYS A 59 3.16 -0.61 -26.18
CA LYS A 59 4.11 -1.73 -26.47
C LYS A 59 4.23 -2.78 -25.34
N PHE A 60 3.79 -2.46 -24.11
CA PHE A 60 3.83 -3.37 -22.96
C PHE A 60 2.52 -4.12 -22.72
N CYS A 61 1.47 -3.82 -23.51
CA CYS A 61 0.15 -4.40 -23.32
C CYS A 61 -0.23 -5.19 -24.57
N ASP A 62 -0.33 -6.51 -24.44
CA ASP A 62 -0.78 -7.43 -25.47
C ASP A 62 -2.21 -7.87 -25.11
N PHE A 63 -3.20 -7.10 -25.57
CA PHE A 63 -4.61 -7.38 -25.30
C PHE A 63 -5.13 -8.63 -26.01
N ASP A 64 -4.45 -9.07 -27.08
CA ASP A 64 -4.86 -10.27 -27.82
C ASP A 64 -4.49 -11.59 -27.09
N ASN A 65 -3.42 -11.57 -26.30
CA ASN A 65 -2.86 -12.77 -25.65
C ASN A 65 -2.82 -12.69 -24.12
N GLU A 66 -3.12 -11.55 -23.53
CA GLU A 66 -3.02 -11.31 -22.09
C GLU A 66 -4.32 -10.71 -21.55
N GLU A 67 -4.67 -11.10 -20.33
CA GLU A 67 -5.84 -10.57 -19.63
C GLU A 67 -5.46 -9.30 -18.86
N TRP A 68 -6.22 -8.23 -19.03
CA TRP A 68 -6.00 -6.94 -18.38
C TRP A 68 -7.24 -6.44 -17.67
N LEU A 69 -7.05 -5.85 -16.51
CA LEU A 69 -8.11 -5.16 -15.77
C LEU A 69 -7.75 -3.68 -15.60
N ALA A 70 -8.75 -2.82 -15.71
CA ALA A 70 -8.56 -1.41 -15.43
C ALA A 70 -9.49 -0.91 -14.32
N SER A 71 -9.02 0.11 -13.63
CA SER A 71 -9.79 0.87 -12.64
C SER A 71 -9.48 2.35 -12.74
N ARG A 72 -10.32 3.18 -12.16
CA ARG A 72 -9.95 4.58 -11.97
C ARG A 72 -8.74 4.68 -11.05
N LYS A 73 -7.88 5.65 -11.26
CA LYS A 73 -6.79 5.98 -10.36
C LYS A 73 -7.35 6.82 -9.21
N LEU A 74 -7.15 6.34 -7.99
CA LEU A 74 -7.60 7.03 -6.78
C LEU A 74 -6.61 8.11 -6.40
N ASP A 75 -7.09 9.26 -5.97
CA ASP A 75 -6.28 10.36 -5.47
C ASP A 75 -6.22 10.34 -3.93
N GLY A 76 -5.38 9.46 -3.41
CA GLY A 76 -5.28 9.19 -1.99
C GLY A 76 -3.87 8.85 -1.52
N VAL A 77 -3.78 8.05 -0.47
CA VAL A 77 -2.52 7.55 0.08
C VAL A 77 -2.53 6.03 0.10
N ARG A 78 -1.62 5.41 -0.67
CA ARG A 78 -1.45 3.95 -0.69
C ARG A 78 -1.29 3.41 0.73
N CYS A 79 -2.09 2.41 1.06
CA CYS A 79 -2.08 1.77 2.34
C CYS A 79 -2.17 0.26 2.19
N ILE A 80 -1.23 -0.44 2.84
CA ILE A 80 -1.22 -1.88 2.95
C ILE A 80 -1.68 -2.23 4.36
N ILE A 81 -2.71 -3.05 4.50
CA ILE A 81 -3.17 -3.51 5.81
C ILE A 81 -2.89 -5.00 5.94
N ARG A 82 -2.05 -5.37 6.91
CA ARG A 82 -1.76 -6.74 7.29
C ARG A 82 -2.59 -7.13 8.49
N LYS A 83 -3.33 -8.23 8.38
CA LYS A 83 -4.06 -8.87 9.48
C LYS A 83 -3.50 -10.25 9.76
N GLU A 84 -3.18 -10.51 11.02
CA GLU A 84 -2.61 -11.75 11.52
C GLU A 84 -3.20 -12.03 12.90
N GLY A 85 -4.15 -12.94 12.97
CA GLY A 85 -5.00 -13.13 14.15
C GLY A 85 -5.74 -11.85 14.54
N ASP A 86 -5.56 -11.41 15.79
CA ASP A 86 -6.13 -10.16 16.30
C ASP A 86 -5.32 -8.91 15.97
N LYS A 87 -4.11 -9.08 15.45
CA LYS A 87 -3.24 -7.96 15.11
C LYS A 87 -3.57 -7.45 13.72
N VAL A 88 -3.93 -6.17 13.62
CA VAL A 88 -4.17 -5.47 12.35
C VAL A 88 -3.29 -4.25 12.32
N THR A 89 -2.47 -4.12 11.29
CA THR A 89 -1.51 -3.00 11.17
C THR A 89 -1.57 -2.42 9.75
N ALA A 90 -1.59 -1.10 9.66
CA ALA A 90 -1.60 -0.37 8.40
C ALA A 90 -0.21 0.21 8.09
N TYR A 91 0.24 0.05 6.86
CA TYR A 91 1.56 0.50 6.41
C TYR A 91 1.46 1.36 5.17
N SER A 92 2.35 2.34 5.05
CA SER A 92 2.60 3.03 3.79
C SER A 92 3.30 2.09 2.79
N ARG A 93 3.37 2.48 1.53
CA ARG A 93 4.13 1.77 0.49
C ARG A 93 5.63 1.58 0.81
N GLN A 94 6.15 2.29 1.81
CA GLN A 94 7.54 2.22 2.27
C GLN A 94 7.68 1.41 3.56
N GLY A 95 6.60 0.80 4.07
CA GLY A 95 6.60 0.03 5.30
C GLY A 95 6.50 0.85 6.59
N ASN A 96 6.30 2.18 6.50
CA ASN A 96 6.08 2.99 7.70
C ASN A 96 4.63 2.80 8.20
N GLU A 97 4.48 2.55 9.48
CA GLU A 97 3.17 2.34 10.10
C GLU A 97 2.33 3.63 10.14
N PHE A 98 1.04 3.50 9.82
CA PHE A 98 0.04 4.54 10.01
C PHE A 98 -0.71 4.32 11.33
N THR A 99 -0.63 5.29 12.23
CA THR A 99 -1.29 5.24 13.55
C THR A 99 -2.61 6.01 13.61
N THR A 100 -3.03 6.63 12.49
CA THR A 100 -4.19 7.52 12.41
C THR A 100 -5.47 6.83 11.91
N LEU A 101 -5.39 5.54 11.55
CA LEU A 101 -6.44 4.79 10.84
C LEU A 101 -7.26 3.86 11.73
N GLN A 102 -7.38 4.13 13.03
CA GLN A 102 -8.02 3.21 13.98
C GLN A 102 -9.39 2.70 13.50
N LYS A 103 -10.25 3.57 12.95
CA LYS A 103 -11.58 3.16 12.46
C LYS A 103 -11.53 2.15 11.31
N VAL A 104 -10.56 2.29 10.42
CA VAL A 104 -10.34 1.33 9.32
C VAL A 104 -9.85 0.01 9.89
N LEU A 105 -8.90 0.04 10.84
CA LEU A 105 -8.35 -1.16 11.47
C LEU A 105 -9.42 -1.92 12.26
N ASP A 106 -10.32 -1.20 12.93
CA ASP A 106 -11.45 -1.81 13.66
C ASP A 106 -12.39 -2.56 12.70
N ASP A 107 -12.71 -1.97 11.53
CA ASP A 107 -13.53 -2.63 10.52
C ASP A 107 -12.80 -3.82 9.89
N VAL A 108 -11.51 -3.70 9.56
CA VAL A 108 -10.71 -4.81 9.02
C VAL A 108 -10.56 -5.95 10.03
N LYS A 109 -10.50 -5.65 11.32
CA LYS A 109 -10.43 -6.67 12.38
C LYS A 109 -11.64 -7.61 12.38
N LEU A 110 -12.80 -7.13 11.96
CA LEU A 110 -14.03 -7.94 11.85
C LEU A 110 -14.01 -8.90 10.65
N MET A 111 -13.14 -8.72 9.68
CA MET A 111 -13.04 -9.62 8.55
C MET A 111 -12.39 -10.95 8.98
N PRO A 112 -12.91 -12.11 8.52
CA PRO A 112 -12.36 -13.41 8.91
C PRO A 112 -11.03 -13.71 8.22
N GLY A 113 -10.17 -14.47 8.92
CA GLY A 113 -8.91 -14.99 8.38
C GLY A 113 -7.73 -14.04 8.51
N ASP A 114 -6.59 -14.51 8.03
CA ASP A 114 -5.31 -13.80 7.97
C ASP A 114 -5.02 -13.42 6.52
N PHE A 115 -4.66 -12.17 6.27
CA PHE A 115 -4.51 -11.65 4.91
C PHE A 115 -3.74 -10.32 4.88
N VAL A 116 -3.41 -9.90 3.68
CA VAL A 116 -2.96 -8.55 3.37
C VAL A 116 -3.93 -7.91 2.38
N LEU A 117 -4.39 -6.72 2.69
CA LEU A 117 -5.16 -5.85 1.80
C LEU A 117 -4.25 -4.79 1.22
N ASP A 118 -4.39 -4.56 -0.08
CA ASP A 118 -3.73 -3.47 -0.77
C ASP A 118 -4.79 -2.49 -1.28
N GLY A 119 -4.65 -1.22 -0.95
CA GLY A 119 -5.69 -0.23 -1.23
C GLY A 119 -5.19 1.20 -1.08
N GLU A 120 -6.11 2.12 -1.18
CA GLU A 120 -5.90 3.56 -1.06
C GLU A 120 -6.73 4.11 0.09
N ILE A 121 -6.13 4.94 0.95
CA ILE A 121 -6.87 5.75 1.94
C ILE A 121 -7.21 7.08 1.31
N CYS A 122 -8.51 7.36 1.23
CA CYS A 122 -9.06 8.62 0.72
C CYS A 122 -9.85 9.35 1.82
N LEU A 123 -9.89 10.67 1.71
CA LEU A 123 -10.94 11.48 2.30
C LEU A 123 -11.83 11.97 1.17
N MET A 124 -13.13 12.12 1.47
CA MET A 124 -14.08 12.70 0.51
C MET A 124 -14.43 14.12 0.94
N ASP A 125 -14.44 15.05 -0.01
CA ASP A 125 -14.95 16.40 0.18
C ASP A 125 -16.49 16.42 0.31
N GLU A 126 -17.07 17.60 0.46
CA GLU A 126 -18.53 17.81 0.57
C GLU A 126 -19.30 17.39 -0.70
N ASN A 127 -18.61 17.32 -1.83
CA ASN A 127 -19.17 16.93 -3.13
C ASN A 127 -18.98 15.44 -3.42
N GLY A 128 -18.24 14.72 -2.55
CA GLY A 128 -17.93 13.30 -2.74
C GLY A 128 -16.69 13.04 -3.60
N ASN A 129 -15.87 14.07 -3.88
CA ASN A 129 -14.59 13.92 -4.56
C ASN A 129 -13.47 13.60 -3.56
N GLU A 130 -12.39 13.02 -4.05
CA GLU A 130 -11.22 12.70 -3.23
C GLU A 130 -10.45 13.98 -2.86
N ASP A 131 -10.23 14.17 -1.56
CA ASP A 131 -9.46 15.30 -0.99
C ASP A 131 -8.04 14.83 -0.63
N PHE A 132 -7.16 14.80 -1.62
CA PHE A 132 -5.74 14.43 -1.43
C PHE A 132 -5.04 15.34 -0.42
N GLN A 133 -5.28 16.64 -0.47
CA GLN A 133 -4.65 17.58 0.45
C GLN A 133 -5.11 17.35 1.89
N GLY A 134 -6.38 17.02 2.08
CA GLY A 134 -6.96 16.68 3.37
C GLY A 134 -6.36 15.41 3.96
N ILE A 135 -6.25 14.34 3.18
CA ILE A 135 -5.65 13.10 3.68
C ILE A 135 -4.16 13.28 4.00
N MET A 136 -3.40 13.98 3.15
CA MET A 136 -1.98 14.24 3.39
C MET A 136 -1.72 15.05 4.66
N LYS A 137 -2.62 15.96 5.04
CA LYS A 137 -2.54 16.73 6.28
C LYS A 137 -2.81 15.90 7.54
N GLN A 138 -3.56 14.80 7.42
CA GLN A 138 -4.02 14.03 8.57
C GLN A 138 -3.27 12.71 8.78
N ILE A 139 -2.86 12.03 7.69
CA ILE A 139 -2.35 10.65 7.74
C ILE A 139 -1.09 10.48 8.60
N LYS A 140 -0.24 11.50 8.70
CA LYS A 140 1.02 11.48 9.46
C LYS A 140 0.96 12.23 10.80
N ARG A 141 -0.21 12.70 11.23
CA ARG A 141 -0.32 13.41 12.50
C ARG A 141 -0.15 12.43 13.67
N LYS A 142 0.60 12.87 14.68
CA LYS A 142 0.71 12.12 15.94
C LYS A 142 -0.53 12.34 16.80
N ASP A 143 -0.88 11.35 17.61
CA ASP A 143 -1.99 11.40 18.57
C ASP A 143 -3.31 11.87 17.94
N HIS A 144 -3.59 11.37 16.74
CA HIS A 144 -4.76 11.73 15.94
C HIS A 144 -5.41 10.48 15.32
N THR A 145 -6.73 10.47 15.28
CA THR A 145 -7.51 9.49 14.52
C THR A 145 -8.33 10.23 13.46
N ILE A 146 -8.19 9.82 12.21
CA ILE A 146 -8.95 10.40 11.09
C ILE A 146 -10.43 10.10 11.30
N ALA A 147 -11.27 11.14 11.22
CA ALA A 147 -12.70 11.03 11.55
C ALA A 147 -13.49 10.19 10.55
N ASN A 148 -13.28 10.39 9.25
CA ASN A 148 -14.05 9.78 8.16
C ASN A 148 -13.11 9.21 7.06
N PRO A 149 -12.18 8.29 7.37
CA PRO A 149 -11.32 7.69 6.36
C PRO A 149 -12.14 6.73 5.49
N LYS A 150 -11.81 6.66 4.21
CA LYS A 150 -12.30 5.63 3.28
C LYS A 150 -11.11 4.81 2.81
N TYR A 151 -11.13 3.52 3.10
CA TYR A 151 -10.16 2.59 2.56
C TYR A 151 -10.75 1.86 1.37
N ILE A 152 -10.22 2.13 0.19
CA ILE A 152 -10.71 1.59 -1.08
C ILE A 152 -9.74 0.49 -1.50
N ILE A 153 -10.17 -0.76 -1.36
CA ILE A 153 -9.35 -1.96 -1.53
C ILE A 153 -9.33 -2.33 -3.01
N PHE A 154 -8.17 -2.60 -3.55
CA PHE A 154 -8.00 -3.02 -4.94
C PHE A 154 -7.19 -4.32 -5.12
N ASP A 155 -6.70 -4.92 -4.03
CA ASP A 155 -6.12 -6.26 -4.05
C ASP A 155 -6.25 -6.95 -2.69
N TYR A 156 -6.20 -8.29 -2.72
CA TYR A 156 -6.23 -9.17 -1.56
C TYR A 156 -5.19 -10.28 -1.72
N LEU A 157 -4.32 -10.43 -0.74
CA LEU A 157 -3.27 -11.44 -0.74
C LEU A 157 -3.35 -12.29 0.53
N THR A 158 -2.91 -13.54 0.45
CA THR A 158 -2.54 -14.28 1.64
C THR A 158 -1.25 -13.69 2.23
N LEU A 159 -0.96 -14.00 3.49
CA LEU A 159 0.31 -13.61 4.11
C LEU A 159 1.50 -14.15 3.31
N GLU A 160 1.42 -15.41 2.86
CA GLU A 160 2.46 -16.08 2.08
C GLU A 160 2.69 -15.38 0.73
N GLU A 161 1.63 -15.12 -0.05
CA GLU A 161 1.73 -14.40 -1.33
C GLU A 161 2.39 -13.03 -1.17
N PHE A 162 2.07 -12.31 -0.08
CA PHE A 162 2.67 -11.01 0.20
C PHE A 162 4.12 -11.12 0.66
N ASP A 163 4.47 -12.09 1.50
CA ASP A 163 5.80 -12.22 2.09
C ASP A 163 6.81 -12.78 1.10
N THR A 164 6.42 -13.78 0.28
CA THR A 164 7.32 -14.42 -0.69
C THR A 164 7.44 -13.67 -2.01
N LYS A 165 6.39 -12.93 -2.44
CA LYS A 165 6.26 -12.34 -3.78
C LYS A 165 6.26 -13.39 -4.90
N GLU A 166 5.92 -14.63 -4.61
CA GLU A 166 5.95 -15.76 -5.53
C GLU A 166 4.55 -16.35 -5.77
N GLY A 167 3.49 -15.59 -5.50
CA GLY A 167 2.11 -16.03 -5.72
C GLY A 167 1.73 -16.04 -7.20
N ASP A 168 1.27 -17.19 -7.70
CA ASP A 168 0.75 -17.33 -9.07
C ASP A 168 -0.75 -17.03 -9.19
N THR A 169 -1.43 -16.72 -8.08
CA THR A 169 -2.86 -16.43 -8.08
C THR A 169 -3.15 -15.18 -8.90
N LYS A 170 -3.99 -15.34 -9.93
CA LYS A 170 -4.42 -14.24 -10.79
C LYS A 170 -5.10 -13.12 -9.99
N LEU A 171 -4.99 -11.89 -10.46
CA LEU A 171 -5.66 -10.73 -9.84
C LEU A 171 -7.18 -10.94 -9.72
N SER A 172 -7.83 -11.46 -10.76
CA SER A 172 -9.27 -11.76 -10.75
C SER A 172 -9.67 -12.72 -9.61
N ASP A 173 -8.84 -13.75 -9.36
CA ASP A 173 -9.09 -14.72 -8.28
C ASP A 173 -8.85 -14.08 -6.90
N ARG A 174 -7.85 -13.23 -6.79
CA ARG A 174 -7.61 -12.45 -5.56
C ARG A 174 -8.75 -11.50 -5.26
N LEU A 175 -9.30 -10.82 -6.29
CA LEU A 175 -10.47 -9.95 -6.16
C LEU A 175 -11.72 -10.74 -5.78
N ALA A 176 -11.90 -11.97 -6.31
CA ALA A 176 -13.02 -12.83 -5.95
C ALA A 176 -13.06 -13.15 -4.44
N ARG A 177 -11.90 -13.23 -3.76
CA ARG A 177 -11.82 -13.38 -2.30
C ARG A 177 -12.47 -12.21 -1.55
N LEU A 178 -12.33 -10.98 -2.08
CA LEU A 178 -12.95 -9.77 -1.50
C LEU A 178 -14.48 -9.80 -1.64
N TYR A 179 -14.99 -10.23 -2.79
CA TYR A 179 -16.44 -10.25 -3.06
C TYR A 179 -17.17 -11.35 -2.29
N GLY A 180 -16.46 -12.41 -1.87
CA GLY A 180 -17.01 -13.50 -1.07
C GLY A 180 -17.20 -13.20 0.42
N GLY A 181 -16.70 -12.05 0.91
CA GLY A 181 -16.74 -11.64 2.31
C GLY A 181 -17.61 -10.40 2.57
N GLN A 182 -17.83 -10.09 3.86
CA GLN A 182 -18.45 -8.81 4.28
C GLN A 182 -17.41 -7.68 4.26
N THR A 183 -16.98 -7.26 3.07
CA THR A 183 -15.89 -6.29 2.91
C THR A 183 -16.40 -4.85 2.82
N LYS A 184 -17.71 -4.64 2.75
CA LYS A 184 -18.29 -3.29 2.61
C LYS A 184 -18.82 -2.80 3.95
N THR A 185 -18.15 -1.78 4.50
CA THR A 185 -18.56 -1.08 5.74
C THR A 185 -18.61 0.43 5.48
N TYR A 186 -18.74 1.21 6.54
CA TYR A 186 -18.63 2.67 6.41
C TYR A 186 -17.24 3.12 5.96
N THR A 187 -16.16 2.45 6.42
CA THR A 187 -14.78 2.81 6.10
C THR A 187 -14.19 1.99 4.96
N LEU A 188 -14.74 0.81 4.65
CA LEU A 188 -14.20 -0.12 3.66
C LEU A 188 -15.07 -0.15 2.39
N SER A 189 -14.45 -0.13 1.24
CA SER A 189 -15.06 -0.40 -0.06
C SER A 189 -14.07 -1.11 -0.98
N ILE A 190 -14.60 -1.80 -2.00
CA ILE A 190 -13.80 -2.46 -3.02
C ILE A 190 -13.81 -1.58 -4.27
N LEU A 191 -12.62 -1.32 -4.83
CA LEU A 191 -12.49 -0.62 -6.10
C LEU A 191 -13.01 -1.51 -7.23
N ALA A 192 -13.94 -1.00 -8.01
CA ALA A 192 -14.39 -1.68 -9.23
C ALA A 192 -13.22 -1.74 -10.24
N GLN A 193 -12.94 -2.94 -10.72
CA GLN A 193 -11.98 -3.21 -11.78
C GLN A 193 -12.72 -3.94 -12.88
N ILE A 194 -12.54 -3.52 -14.12
CA ILE A 194 -13.21 -4.07 -15.30
C ILE A 194 -12.20 -4.69 -16.25
N ASP A 195 -12.59 -5.75 -16.91
CA ASP A 195 -11.79 -6.36 -17.96
C ASP A 195 -11.63 -5.40 -19.14
N ILE A 196 -10.44 -5.35 -19.71
CA ILE A 196 -10.08 -4.54 -20.88
C ILE A 196 -9.61 -5.49 -21.97
N ASP A 197 -10.38 -5.58 -23.04
CA ASP A 197 -10.14 -6.50 -24.14
C ASP A 197 -9.35 -5.86 -25.30
N ASP A 198 -9.33 -4.52 -25.37
CA ASP A 198 -8.63 -3.81 -26.44
C ASP A 198 -8.23 -2.36 -26.04
N GLU A 199 -7.44 -1.76 -26.91
CA GLU A 199 -6.91 -0.39 -26.73
C GLU A 199 -8.03 0.67 -26.81
N GLN A 200 -9.12 0.39 -27.53
CA GLN A 200 -10.26 1.33 -27.65
C GLN A 200 -11.00 1.43 -26.31
N GLN A 201 -11.29 0.30 -25.67
CA GLN A 201 -11.93 0.29 -24.35
C GLN A 201 -11.09 1.04 -23.31
N LEU A 202 -9.76 0.86 -23.33
CA LEU A 202 -8.87 1.61 -22.45
C LEU A 202 -8.91 3.11 -22.75
N SER A 203 -8.92 3.51 -24.02
CA SER A 203 -9.03 4.90 -24.45
C SER A 203 -10.34 5.54 -24.02
N ASP A 204 -11.44 4.80 -24.14
CA ASP A 204 -12.76 5.26 -23.69
C ASP A 204 -12.81 5.46 -22.18
N MET A 205 -12.20 4.55 -21.41
CA MET A 205 -12.10 4.68 -19.96
C MET A 205 -11.22 5.86 -19.53
N ILE A 206 -10.14 6.14 -20.26
CA ILE A 206 -9.28 7.32 -20.01
C ILE A 206 -10.08 8.60 -20.28
N THR A 207 -10.86 8.63 -21.36
CA THR A 207 -11.70 9.77 -21.71
C THR A 207 -12.78 10.01 -20.65
N ASP A 208 -13.41 8.93 -20.18
CA ASP A 208 -14.39 9.01 -19.08
C ASP A 208 -13.76 9.52 -17.78
N ALA A 209 -12.57 9.07 -17.45
CA ALA A 209 -11.83 9.54 -16.29
C ALA A 209 -11.55 11.06 -16.36
N ASP A 210 -11.14 11.56 -17.53
CA ASP A 210 -10.89 12.99 -17.76
C ASP A 210 -12.17 13.83 -17.63
N VAL A 211 -13.26 13.37 -18.24
CA VAL A 211 -14.58 14.05 -18.17
C VAL A 211 -15.09 14.12 -16.73
N ASN A 212 -14.87 13.07 -15.93
CA ASN A 212 -15.32 13.01 -14.53
C ASN A 212 -14.31 13.65 -13.55
N GLY A 213 -13.18 14.17 -14.02
CA GLY A 213 -12.17 14.82 -13.20
C GLY A 213 -11.39 13.85 -12.29
N TYR A 214 -11.30 12.57 -12.66
CA TYR A 214 -10.48 11.59 -11.94
C TYR A 214 -8.99 11.79 -12.27
N GLU A 215 -8.11 11.33 -11.39
CA GLU A 215 -6.65 11.44 -11.58
C GLU A 215 -6.15 10.68 -12.83
N GLY A 216 -6.91 9.67 -13.28
CA GLY A 216 -6.62 8.85 -14.45
C GLY A 216 -7.10 7.41 -14.30
N VAL A 217 -6.43 6.50 -15.01
CA VAL A 217 -6.74 5.07 -15.05
C VAL A 217 -5.52 4.26 -14.63
N MET A 218 -5.76 3.19 -13.90
CA MET A 218 -4.77 2.17 -13.55
C MET A 218 -5.06 0.91 -14.35
N LEU A 219 -4.08 0.45 -15.13
CA LEU A 219 -4.16 -0.80 -15.89
C LEU A 219 -3.30 -1.86 -15.19
N ARG A 220 -3.85 -3.05 -14.98
CA ARG A 220 -3.20 -4.16 -14.29
C ARG A 220 -3.33 -5.45 -15.09
N LYS A 221 -2.22 -6.13 -15.31
CA LYS A 221 -2.23 -7.46 -15.89
C LYS A 221 -2.81 -8.49 -14.91
N ASN A 222 -3.63 -9.41 -15.41
CA ASN A 222 -4.25 -10.46 -14.61
C ASN A 222 -3.27 -11.61 -14.30
N VAL A 223 -2.28 -11.33 -13.49
CA VAL A 223 -1.21 -12.26 -13.08
C VAL A 223 -1.04 -12.27 -11.57
N GLY A 224 -0.10 -13.07 -11.05
CA GLY A 224 0.34 -13.06 -9.66
C GLY A 224 0.81 -11.67 -9.19
N TYR A 225 0.92 -11.51 -7.87
CA TYR A 225 1.30 -10.22 -7.26
C TYR A 225 2.78 -9.94 -7.39
#